data_0a41eca2e8da9fac189311e619922a9e
#
_entry.id   0a41eca2e8da9fac189311e619922a9e
#
_cell.length_a   1.000
_cell.length_b   1.000
_cell.length_c   1.000
_cell.angle_alpha   90.00
_cell.angle_beta   90.00
_cell.angle_gamma   90.00
#
_symmetry.space_group_name_H-M   'P 1'
#
loop_
_entity.id
_entity.type
_entity.pdbx_description
1 polymer ?
#
loop_
_entity_poly.entity_id
_entity_poly.type
_entity_poly.pdbx_seq_one_letter_code
_entity_poly.pdbx_strand_id
1 'polypeptide(L)'
;MRNLKKKFILSFLFIFCALLVLAQTAPKIFYFNLQDVRLLESPFKHAEDLNLNYLLALDADRLLAPFFREAGLEAKAESYTNWENSGLDGHIGGHYLSGLSYMYASTENPEIYARLNYMINQLKLCQDANGDGYIGGVPGSKAVWAEIKEGKINASGFGLNGKWVPLYNIHKTFSGLRDAYLLTRNEIAKEMLIKYGDWAINIFSKLSDEQMQDMLRSEHG
;
A
#
# COMPACT_ATOMS: atom_id res chain seq x y z
N MET A 1 -62.82 7.50 19.11
CA MET A 1 -61.45 8.04 19.13
C MET A 1 -60.35 6.96 19.19
N ARG A 2 -60.49 5.86 19.96
CA ARG A 2 -59.45 4.83 20.10
C ARG A 2 -59.17 4.03 18.82
N ASN A 3 -60.18 3.78 17.97
CA ASN A 3 -60.02 3.06 16.67
C ASN A 3 -59.39 3.92 15.58
N LEU A 4 -59.56 5.24 15.61
CA LEU A 4 -58.97 6.16 14.63
C LEU A 4 -57.47 6.30 14.86
N LYS A 5 -57.03 6.35 16.13
CA LYS A 5 -55.60 6.41 16.48
C LYS A 5 -54.85 5.10 16.05
N LYS A 6 -55.50 3.93 16.25
CA LYS A 6 -54.91 2.65 15.79
C LYS A 6 -54.75 2.60 14.27
N LYS A 7 -55.73 3.07 13.50
CA LYS A 7 -55.64 3.12 12.04
C LYS A 7 -54.53 4.04 11.56
N PHE A 8 -54.36 5.21 12.22
CA PHE A 8 -53.29 6.16 11.91
C PHE A 8 -51.89 5.57 12.17
N ILE A 9 -51.70 4.89 13.30
CA ILE A 9 -50.42 4.24 13.64
C ILE A 9 -50.09 3.13 12.66
N LEU A 10 -51.10 2.32 12.26
CA LEU A 10 -50.88 1.24 11.30
C LEU A 10 -50.51 1.75 9.90
N SER A 11 -51.19 2.82 9.44
CA SER A 11 -50.86 3.47 8.16
C SER A 11 -49.46 4.10 8.17
N PHE A 12 -49.06 4.73 9.27
CA PHE A 12 -47.73 5.31 9.42
C PHE A 12 -46.63 4.23 9.42
N LEU A 13 -46.89 3.10 10.10
CA LEU A 13 -45.96 1.96 10.11
C LEU A 13 -45.82 1.34 8.72
N PHE A 14 -46.92 1.24 7.97
CA PHE A 14 -46.91 0.70 6.60
C PHE A 14 -46.14 1.60 5.62
N ILE A 15 -46.33 2.94 5.71
CA ILE A 15 -45.59 3.93 4.91
C ILE A 15 -44.11 3.90 5.27
N PHE A 16 -43.77 3.80 6.56
CA PHE A 16 -42.37 3.74 7.01
C PHE A 16 -41.66 2.46 6.55
N CYS A 17 -42.34 1.29 6.61
CA CYS A 17 -41.80 0.04 6.05
C CYS A 17 -41.65 0.09 4.53
N ALA A 18 -42.60 0.72 3.81
CA ALA A 18 -42.50 0.89 2.36
C ALA A 18 -41.33 1.81 1.96
N LEU A 19 -41.07 2.88 2.73
CA LEU A 19 -39.91 3.76 2.51
C LEU A 19 -38.58 3.07 2.79
N LEU A 20 -38.52 2.19 3.80
CA LEU A 20 -37.30 1.40 4.08
C LEU A 20 -37.01 0.39 2.95
N VAL A 21 -38.04 -0.22 2.35
CA VAL A 21 -37.87 -1.15 1.23
C VAL A 21 -37.40 -0.40 -0.04
N LEU A 22 -37.93 0.81 -0.28
CA LEU A 22 -37.50 1.64 -1.43
C LEU A 22 -36.06 2.13 -1.28
N ALA A 23 -35.58 2.39 -0.04
CA ALA A 23 -34.21 2.80 0.22
C ALA A 23 -33.17 1.66 -0.04
N GLN A 24 -33.61 0.41 -0.10
CA GLN A 24 -32.71 -0.75 -0.32
C GLN A 24 -32.53 -1.12 -1.82
N THR A 25 -33.24 -0.48 -2.73
CA THR A 25 -33.24 -0.83 -4.15
C THR A 25 -32.43 0.10 -5.05
N ALA A 26 -31.57 0.95 -4.51
CA ALA A 26 -30.63 1.69 -5.33
C ALA A 26 -29.73 0.70 -6.09
N PRO A 27 -29.64 0.79 -7.44
CA PRO A 27 -28.81 -0.13 -8.22
C PRO A 27 -27.36 0.02 -7.74
N LYS A 28 -26.77 -1.06 -7.23
CA LYS A 28 -25.35 -1.10 -6.90
C LYS A 28 -24.58 -1.16 -8.21
N ILE A 29 -23.83 -0.11 -8.50
CA ILE A 29 -22.90 -0.10 -9.64
C ILE A 29 -21.62 -0.78 -9.15
N PHE A 30 -21.20 -1.82 -9.87
CA PHE A 30 -19.94 -2.50 -9.63
C PHE A 30 -19.02 -2.29 -10.83
N TYR A 31 -17.74 -2.12 -10.56
CA TYR A 31 -16.73 -2.17 -11.60
C TYR A 31 -16.44 -3.62 -11.96
N PHE A 32 -16.08 -3.88 -13.21
CA PHE A 32 -15.46 -5.14 -13.57
C PHE A 32 -14.12 -5.29 -12.83
N ASN A 33 -13.79 -6.51 -12.42
CA ASN A 33 -12.43 -6.75 -11.93
C ASN A 33 -11.45 -6.57 -13.09
N LEU A 34 -10.27 -6.03 -12.81
CA LEU A 34 -9.24 -5.84 -13.83
C LEU A 34 -8.88 -7.17 -14.53
N GLN A 35 -8.92 -8.28 -13.80
CA GLN A 35 -8.68 -9.63 -14.32
C GLN A 35 -9.72 -10.09 -15.35
N ASP A 36 -10.91 -9.50 -15.38
CA ASP A 36 -12.00 -9.85 -16.29
C ASP A 36 -11.96 -9.00 -17.58
N VAL A 37 -11.01 -8.08 -17.70
CA VAL A 37 -10.90 -7.14 -18.83
C VAL A 37 -9.57 -7.37 -19.56
N ARG A 38 -9.64 -7.44 -20.89
CA ARG A 38 -8.45 -7.53 -21.75
C ARG A 38 -8.53 -6.48 -22.85
N LEU A 39 -7.38 -5.82 -23.09
CA LEU A 39 -7.27 -4.90 -24.20
C LEU A 39 -7.19 -5.65 -25.53
N LEU A 40 -7.95 -5.20 -26.52
CA LEU A 40 -7.85 -5.66 -27.90
C LEU A 40 -6.78 -4.83 -28.62
N GLU A 41 -6.35 -5.30 -29.81
CA GLU A 41 -5.39 -4.60 -30.67
C GLU A 41 -5.78 -3.12 -30.86
N SER A 42 -4.91 -2.26 -30.36
CA SER A 42 -5.17 -0.81 -30.29
C SER A 42 -3.89 -0.07 -29.82
N PRO A 43 -3.84 1.26 -29.90
CA PRO A 43 -2.78 2.04 -29.28
C PRO A 43 -2.65 1.81 -27.76
N PHE A 44 -3.75 1.46 -27.07
CA PHE A 44 -3.74 1.16 -25.65
C PHE A 44 -3.07 -0.19 -25.37
N LYS A 45 -3.35 -1.21 -26.20
CA LYS A 45 -2.67 -2.51 -26.09
C LYS A 45 -1.18 -2.37 -26.35
N HIS A 46 -0.80 -1.60 -27.36
CA HIS A 46 0.62 -1.28 -27.61
C HIS A 46 1.30 -0.61 -26.41
N ALA A 47 0.63 0.36 -25.76
CA ALA A 47 1.14 1.00 -24.55
C ALA A 47 1.28 0.03 -23.38
N GLU A 48 0.33 -0.91 -23.20
CA GLU A 48 0.41 -1.98 -22.21
C GLU A 48 1.63 -2.87 -22.46
N ASP A 49 1.89 -3.29 -23.70
CA ASP A 49 3.04 -4.11 -24.07
C ASP A 49 4.37 -3.39 -23.83
N LEU A 50 4.45 -2.10 -24.15
CA LEU A 50 5.64 -1.29 -23.86
C LEU A 50 5.88 -1.20 -22.35
N ASN A 51 4.83 -0.98 -21.56
CA ASN A 51 4.95 -0.92 -20.10
C ASN A 51 5.34 -2.27 -19.49
N LEU A 52 4.79 -3.38 -20.00
CA LEU A 52 5.19 -4.73 -19.59
C LEU A 52 6.69 -4.95 -19.80
N ASN A 53 7.20 -4.63 -21.01
CA ASN A 53 8.62 -4.74 -21.34
C ASN A 53 9.47 -3.84 -20.44
N TYR A 54 9.02 -2.63 -20.16
CA TYR A 54 9.71 -1.71 -19.26
C TYR A 54 9.82 -2.27 -17.84
N LEU A 55 8.72 -2.82 -17.28
CA LEU A 55 8.73 -3.43 -15.96
C LEU A 55 9.70 -4.63 -15.90
N LEU A 56 9.76 -5.45 -16.94
CA LEU A 56 10.68 -6.58 -16.99
C LEU A 56 12.15 -6.14 -17.19
N ALA A 57 12.40 -5.02 -17.85
CA ALA A 57 13.74 -4.47 -18.04
C ALA A 57 14.35 -3.87 -16.76
N LEU A 58 13.54 -3.52 -15.76
CA LEU A 58 14.05 -3.06 -14.48
C LEU A 58 14.74 -4.20 -13.71
N ASP A 59 15.92 -3.90 -13.17
CA ASP A 59 16.64 -4.83 -12.31
C ASP A 59 16.05 -4.84 -10.91
N ALA A 60 15.45 -5.96 -10.53
CA ALA A 60 14.80 -6.14 -9.24
C ALA A 60 15.77 -6.04 -8.06
N ASP A 61 17.00 -6.55 -8.19
CA ASP A 61 17.99 -6.54 -7.10
C ASP A 61 18.47 -5.10 -6.82
N ARG A 62 18.50 -4.25 -7.81
CA ARG A 62 18.77 -2.82 -7.64
C ARG A 62 17.65 -2.10 -6.89
N LEU A 63 16.40 -2.46 -7.15
CA LEU A 63 15.23 -1.91 -6.43
C LEU A 63 15.12 -2.45 -5.00
N LEU A 64 15.63 -3.66 -4.74
CA LEU A 64 15.66 -4.30 -3.43
C LEU A 64 16.83 -3.83 -2.57
N ALA A 65 17.90 -3.34 -3.16
CA ALA A 65 19.13 -2.98 -2.47
C ALA A 65 18.93 -2.03 -1.26
N PRO A 66 18.08 -0.98 -1.32
CA PRO A 66 17.79 -0.14 -0.17
C PRO A 66 17.22 -0.91 1.02
N PHE A 67 16.28 -1.83 0.78
CA PHE A 67 15.63 -2.64 1.82
C PHE A 67 16.61 -3.60 2.48
N PHE A 68 17.48 -4.23 1.69
CA PHE A 68 18.53 -5.11 2.22
C PHE A 68 19.48 -4.35 3.14
N ARG A 69 19.97 -3.16 2.71
CA ARG A 69 20.86 -2.33 3.52
C ARG A 69 20.21 -1.91 4.84
N GLU A 70 18.95 -1.44 4.81
CA GLU A 70 18.25 -1.01 6.01
C GLU A 70 17.92 -2.19 6.94
N ALA A 71 17.74 -3.39 6.41
CA ALA A 71 17.58 -4.63 7.18
C ALA A 71 18.91 -5.17 7.73
N GLY A 72 20.06 -4.58 7.38
CA GLY A 72 21.39 -5.06 7.79
C GLY A 72 21.83 -6.31 7.02
N LEU A 73 21.27 -6.55 5.84
CA LEU A 73 21.59 -7.65 4.94
C LEU A 73 22.50 -7.17 3.80
N GLU A 74 23.29 -8.09 3.23
CA GLU A 74 24.08 -7.81 2.04
C GLU A 74 23.19 -7.68 0.82
N ALA A 75 23.26 -6.52 0.15
CA ALA A 75 22.51 -6.26 -1.08
C ALA A 75 23.18 -6.98 -2.25
N LYS A 76 22.38 -7.57 -3.15
CA LYS A 76 22.86 -8.32 -4.32
C LYS A 76 23.35 -7.42 -5.46
N ALA A 77 22.93 -6.14 -5.44
CA ALA A 77 23.31 -5.13 -6.44
C ALA A 77 23.38 -3.74 -5.82
N GLU A 78 24.03 -2.80 -6.49
CA GLU A 78 23.96 -1.38 -6.17
C GLU A 78 22.57 -0.84 -6.50
N SER A 79 22.01 0.01 -5.63
CA SER A 79 20.71 0.65 -5.91
C SER A 79 20.75 1.53 -7.16
N TYR A 80 19.58 1.84 -7.69
CA TYR A 80 19.46 2.88 -8.68
C TYR A 80 19.91 4.22 -8.09
N THR A 81 20.29 5.15 -8.96
CA THR A 81 20.72 6.50 -8.58
C THR A 81 19.54 7.44 -8.41
N ASN A 82 19.84 8.72 -8.21
CA ASN A 82 18.88 9.79 -7.97
C ASN A 82 18.11 9.56 -6.66
N TRP A 83 16.79 9.45 -6.71
CA TRP A 83 15.96 9.35 -5.51
C TRP A 83 16.15 8.05 -4.72
N GLU A 84 16.62 6.98 -5.40
CA GLU A 84 16.90 5.68 -4.75
C GLU A 84 18.26 5.62 -4.02
N ASN A 85 19.01 6.71 -3.99
CA ASN A 85 20.27 6.83 -3.23
C ASN A 85 20.49 8.23 -2.65
N SER A 86 19.42 9.00 -2.44
CA SER A 86 19.50 10.38 -1.94
C SER A 86 18.56 10.67 -0.75
N GLY A 87 18.04 9.63 -0.11
CA GLY A 87 17.19 9.74 1.08
C GLY A 87 15.75 9.33 0.87
N LEU A 88 15.33 9.05 -0.37
CA LEU A 88 14.01 8.50 -0.70
C LEU A 88 14.07 7.00 -1.02
N ASP A 89 15.17 6.40 -0.68
CA ASP A 89 15.55 5.01 -0.98
C ASP A 89 14.42 4.02 -0.67
N GLY A 90 14.08 3.17 -1.63
CA GLY A 90 13.07 2.11 -1.51
C GLY A 90 11.66 2.47 -1.95
N HIS A 91 11.34 3.76 -2.20
CA HIS A 91 9.98 4.13 -2.63
C HIS A 91 9.60 3.50 -3.98
N ILE A 92 10.54 3.43 -4.95
CA ILE A 92 10.30 2.81 -6.26
C ILE A 92 10.01 1.31 -6.11
N GLY A 93 10.64 0.62 -5.16
CA GLY A 93 10.35 -0.79 -4.88
C GLY A 93 8.87 -1.03 -4.53
N GLY A 94 8.27 -0.15 -3.72
CA GLY A 94 6.83 -0.19 -3.42
C GLY A 94 5.95 0.07 -4.65
N HIS A 95 6.27 1.09 -5.44
CA HIS A 95 5.59 1.37 -6.72
C HIS A 95 5.72 0.21 -7.70
N TYR A 96 6.89 -0.42 -7.76
CA TYR A 96 7.14 -1.55 -8.63
C TYR A 96 6.27 -2.76 -8.29
N LEU A 97 6.08 -3.05 -6.99
CA LEU A 97 5.15 -4.10 -6.56
C LEU A 97 3.72 -3.83 -7.06
N SER A 98 3.23 -2.59 -6.92
CA SER A 98 1.92 -2.20 -7.45
C SER A 98 1.89 -2.36 -8.97
N GLY A 99 2.90 -1.86 -9.68
CA GLY A 99 2.99 -1.96 -11.14
C GLY A 99 2.97 -3.41 -11.64
N LEU A 100 3.75 -4.31 -11.02
CA LEU A 100 3.75 -5.74 -11.34
C LEU A 100 2.39 -6.39 -11.05
N SER A 101 1.74 -6.01 -9.94
CA SER A 101 0.45 -6.57 -9.54
C SER A 101 -0.66 -6.20 -10.53
N TYR A 102 -0.73 -4.92 -10.93
CA TYR A 102 -1.67 -4.45 -11.94
C TYR A 102 -1.39 -5.03 -13.32
N MET A 103 -0.12 -5.11 -13.73
CA MET A 103 0.29 -5.70 -15.00
C MET A 103 -0.07 -7.19 -15.07
N TYR A 104 0.16 -7.94 -14.00
CA TYR A 104 -0.27 -9.34 -13.94
C TYR A 104 -1.79 -9.48 -14.01
N ALA A 105 -2.53 -8.66 -13.26
CA ALA A 105 -3.99 -8.70 -13.27
C ALA A 105 -4.57 -8.41 -14.66
N SER A 106 -3.97 -7.50 -15.44
CA SER A 106 -4.46 -7.14 -16.78
C SER A 106 -4.01 -8.10 -17.88
N THR A 107 -2.87 -8.79 -17.72
CA THR A 107 -2.25 -9.60 -18.81
C THR A 107 -2.12 -11.07 -18.51
N GLU A 108 -2.12 -11.46 -17.22
CA GLU A 108 -1.78 -12.82 -16.76
C GLU A 108 -0.38 -13.31 -17.21
N ASN A 109 0.52 -12.36 -17.51
CA ASN A 109 1.87 -12.70 -17.99
C ASN A 109 2.67 -13.43 -16.91
N PRO A 110 3.21 -14.66 -17.19
CA PRO A 110 3.88 -15.48 -16.21
C PRO A 110 5.24 -14.92 -15.76
N GLU A 111 5.94 -14.13 -16.59
CA GLU A 111 7.21 -13.51 -16.24
C GLU A 111 7.00 -12.36 -15.26
N ILE A 112 5.94 -11.58 -15.44
CA ILE A 112 5.50 -10.56 -14.46
C ILE A 112 5.17 -11.21 -13.12
N TYR A 113 4.45 -12.33 -13.13
CA TYR A 113 4.11 -13.06 -11.90
C TYR A 113 5.34 -13.62 -11.19
N ALA A 114 6.28 -14.19 -11.95
CA ALA A 114 7.55 -14.66 -11.41
C ALA A 114 8.36 -13.52 -10.79
N ARG A 115 8.43 -12.37 -11.46
CA ARG A 115 9.11 -11.16 -10.97
C ARG A 115 8.45 -10.61 -9.69
N LEU A 116 7.12 -10.57 -9.63
CA LEU A 116 6.36 -10.17 -8.44
C LEU A 116 6.68 -11.08 -7.24
N ASN A 117 6.63 -12.40 -7.44
CA ASN A 117 6.95 -13.36 -6.39
C ASN A 117 8.40 -13.25 -5.93
N TYR A 118 9.33 -13.00 -6.84
CA TYR A 118 10.71 -12.73 -6.49
C TYR A 118 10.84 -11.52 -5.56
N MET A 119 10.25 -10.38 -5.93
CA MET A 119 10.25 -9.16 -5.10
C MET A 119 9.68 -9.42 -3.71
N ILE A 120 8.51 -10.07 -3.62
CA ILE A 120 7.85 -10.37 -2.35
C ILE A 120 8.74 -11.25 -1.47
N ASN A 121 9.31 -12.30 -2.02
CA ASN A 121 10.17 -13.21 -1.25
C ASN A 121 11.44 -12.52 -0.74
N GLN A 122 12.04 -11.62 -1.52
CA GLN A 122 13.21 -10.87 -1.09
C GLN A 122 12.85 -9.83 -0.01
N LEU A 123 11.74 -9.12 -0.15
CA LEU A 123 11.25 -8.19 0.87
C LEU A 123 10.86 -8.91 2.17
N LYS A 124 10.36 -10.15 2.06
CA LYS A 124 10.10 -10.98 3.24
C LYS A 124 11.38 -11.29 4.02
N LEU A 125 12.50 -11.57 3.35
CA LEU A 125 13.79 -11.75 4.02
C LEU A 125 14.19 -10.49 4.80
N CYS A 126 13.96 -9.30 4.23
CA CYS A 126 14.23 -8.04 4.91
C CYS A 126 13.31 -7.84 6.13
N GLN A 127 12.03 -8.15 6.00
CA GLN A 127 11.07 -8.08 7.12
C GLN A 127 11.44 -9.03 8.25
N ASP A 128 11.79 -10.27 7.91
CA ASP A 128 12.18 -11.31 8.88
C ASP A 128 13.50 -10.91 9.59
N ALA A 129 14.46 -10.32 8.87
CA ALA A 129 15.70 -9.83 9.45
C ALA A 129 15.49 -8.63 10.40
N ASN A 130 14.54 -7.74 10.11
CA ASN A 130 14.15 -6.64 11.00
C ASN A 130 13.48 -7.17 12.28
N GLY A 131 12.72 -8.24 12.22
CA GLY A 131 12.16 -8.96 13.37
C GLY A 131 10.92 -8.33 14.00
N ASP A 132 10.60 -7.07 13.68
CA ASP A 132 9.49 -6.31 14.26
C ASP A 132 8.32 -6.06 13.29
N GLY A 133 8.43 -6.56 12.06
CA GLY A 133 7.45 -6.36 11.00
C GLY A 133 7.74 -5.20 10.05
N TYR A 134 8.75 -4.37 10.35
CA TYR A 134 9.14 -3.24 9.51
C TYR A 134 9.73 -3.67 8.16
N ILE A 135 9.40 -2.90 7.13
CA ILE A 135 10.01 -2.99 5.79
C ILE A 135 10.23 -1.55 5.28
N GLY A 136 11.46 -1.14 5.09
CA GLY A 136 11.77 0.17 4.53
C GLY A 136 13.17 0.21 3.94
N GLY A 137 13.43 1.22 3.10
CA GLY A 137 14.71 1.40 2.43
C GLY A 137 15.41 2.72 2.78
N VAL A 138 14.72 3.64 3.47
CA VAL A 138 15.29 4.94 3.85
C VAL A 138 16.43 4.74 4.86
N PRO A 139 17.66 5.17 4.56
CA PRO A 139 18.82 4.92 5.41
C PRO A 139 18.64 5.44 6.84
N GLY A 140 18.77 4.57 7.84
CA GLY A 140 18.67 4.89 9.26
C GLY A 140 17.24 5.22 9.73
N SER A 141 16.22 4.85 8.98
CA SER A 141 14.82 5.11 9.34
C SER A 141 14.35 4.35 10.57
N LYS A 142 14.97 3.21 10.92
CA LYS A 142 14.64 2.47 12.16
C LYS A 142 14.85 3.33 13.41
N ALA A 143 15.88 4.16 13.45
CA ALA A 143 16.13 5.10 14.56
C ALA A 143 15.04 6.18 14.63
N VAL A 144 14.60 6.68 13.47
CA VAL A 144 13.51 7.67 13.37
C VAL A 144 12.20 7.10 13.92
N TRP A 145 11.86 5.88 13.55
CA TRP A 145 10.64 5.24 14.05
C TRP A 145 10.69 5.00 15.57
N ALA A 146 11.87 4.68 16.13
CA ALA A 146 12.04 4.57 17.57
C ALA A 146 11.85 5.92 18.29
N GLU A 147 12.36 7.03 17.73
CA GLU A 147 12.14 8.38 18.27
C GLU A 147 10.66 8.77 18.22
N ILE A 148 9.98 8.53 17.09
CA ILE A 148 8.54 8.83 16.92
C ILE A 148 7.71 8.04 17.93
N LYS A 149 8.02 6.76 18.14
CA LYS A 149 7.35 5.91 19.14
C LYS A 149 7.43 6.48 20.56
N GLU A 150 8.51 7.18 20.86
CA GLU A 150 8.70 7.90 22.14
C GLU A 150 8.05 9.29 22.16
N GLY A 151 7.33 9.67 21.11
CA GLY A 151 6.70 10.98 20.96
C GLY A 151 7.68 12.13 20.64
N LYS A 152 8.91 11.81 20.25
CA LYS A 152 9.91 12.78 19.80
C LYS A 152 9.70 13.09 18.32
N ILE A 153 8.93 14.13 18.02
CA ILE A 153 8.56 14.50 16.67
C ILE A 153 9.20 15.82 16.28
N ASN A 154 9.91 15.82 15.17
CA ASN A 154 10.49 17.02 14.56
C ASN A 154 10.14 17.02 13.06
N ALA A 155 8.97 17.58 12.73
CA ALA A 155 8.49 17.70 11.37
C ALA A 155 8.89 19.06 10.77
N SER A 156 9.34 19.04 9.53
CA SER A 156 9.70 20.23 8.74
C SER A 156 9.26 20.01 7.30
N GLY A 157 9.30 21.05 6.46
CA GLY A 157 8.85 20.93 5.08
C GLY A 157 9.45 19.71 4.36
N PHE A 158 8.61 18.75 3.97
CA PHE A 158 8.99 17.47 3.36
C PHE A 158 9.93 16.60 4.21
N GLY A 159 9.96 16.81 5.53
CA GLY A 159 10.86 16.07 6.41
C GLY A 159 10.24 15.67 7.73
N LEU A 160 10.67 14.51 8.26
CA LEU A 160 10.29 14.01 9.58
C LEU A 160 11.53 13.41 10.24
N ASN A 161 11.89 13.95 11.40
CA ASN A 161 13.08 13.59 12.18
C ASN A 161 14.36 13.49 11.32
N GLY A 162 14.56 14.49 10.46
CA GLY A 162 15.73 14.59 9.58
C GLY A 162 15.75 13.64 8.37
N LYS A 163 14.65 12.91 8.12
CA LYS A 163 14.49 12.09 6.89
C LYS A 163 13.50 12.73 5.93
N TRP A 164 13.76 12.54 4.64
CA TRP A 164 12.93 13.06 3.57
C TRP A 164 11.70 12.18 3.36
N VAL A 165 10.50 12.73 3.56
CA VAL A 165 9.17 12.10 3.41
C VAL A 165 9.10 10.60 3.76
N PRO A 166 9.53 10.19 4.98
CA PRO A 166 9.58 8.76 5.31
C PRO A 166 8.20 8.10 5.37
N LEU A 167 7.12 8.85 5.65
CA LEU A 167 5.75 8.35 5.62
C LEU A 167 5.32 8.02 4.17
N TYR A 168 5.70 8.85 3.21
CA TYR A 168 5.49 8.54 1.79
C TYR A 168 6.16 7.23 1.40
N ASN A 169 7.39 6.99 1.83
CA ASN A 169 8.15 5.79 1.51
C ASN A 169 7.45 4.52 2.04
N ILE A 170 7.08 4.50 3.33
CA ILE A 170 6.37 3.35 3.90
C ILE A 170 4.98 3.16 3.26
N HIS A 171 4.29 4.23 2.89
CA HIS A 171 3.01 4.16 2.19
C HIS A 171 3.14 3.39 0.86
N LYS A 172 4.21 3.61 0.10
CA LYS A 172 4.41 2.90 -1.18
C LYS A 172 4.62 1.39 -0.96
N THR A 173 5.33 1.01 0.07
CA THR A 173 5.51 -0.40 0.44
C THR A 173 4.19 -1.04 0.91
N PHE A 174 3.40 -0.33 1.74
CA PHE A 174 2.05 -0.77 2.12
C PHE A 174 1.16 -0.98 0.89
N SER A 175 1.14 0.01 -0.02
CA SER A 175 0.37 -0.04 -1.26
C SER A 175 0.76 -1.24 -2.11
N GLY A 176 2.07 -1.44 -2.32
CA GLY A 176 2.59 -2.54 -3.11
C GLY A 176 2.22 -3.92 -2.57
N LEU A 177 2.35 -4.13 -1.27
CA LEU A 177 1.96 -5.39 -0.61
C LEU A 177 0.45 -5.63 -0.69
N ARG A 178 -0.35 -4.57 -0.46
CA ARG A 178 -1.81 -4.62 -0.58
C ARG A 178 -2.24 -5.01 -1.99
N ASP A 179 -1.68 -4.37 -3.01
CA ASP A 179 -2.02 -4.62 -4.39
C ASP A 179 -1.59 -6.04 -4.82
N ALA A 180 -0.43 -6.50 -4.39
CA ALA A 180 0.02 -7.87 -4.60
C ALA A 180 -0.98 -8.89 -4.01
N TYR A 181 -1.47 -8.68 -2.80
CA TYR A 181 -2.48 -9.57 -2.23
C TYR A 181 -3.82 -9.47 -2.96
N LEU A 182 -4.37 -8.27 -3.15
CA LEU A 182 -5.72 -8.10 -3.69
C LEU A 182 -5.84 -8.52 -5.14
N LEU A 183 -4.82 -8.25 -5.96
CA LEU A 183 -4.85 -8.48 -7.40
C LEU A 183 -4.34 -9.87 -7.80
N THR A 184 -3.46 -10.47 -6.99
CA THR A 184 -2.83 -11.74 -7.36
C THR A 184 -3.04 -12.89 -6.35
N ARG A 185 -3.75 -12.61 -5.25
CA ARG A 185 -3.99 -13.55 -4.16
C ARG A 185 -2.71 -14.07 -3.50
N ASN A 186 -1.65 -13.26 -3.49
CA ASN A 186 -0.40 -13.65 -2.87
C ASN A 186 -0.51 -13.63 -1.35
N GLU A 187 -0.59 -14.79 -0.71
CA GLU A 187 -0.77 -14.91 0.74
C GLU A 187 0.48 -14.48 1.52
N ILE A 188 1.68 -14.58 0.96
CA ILE A 188 2.90 -14.06 1.58
C ILE A 188 2.84 -12.55 1.71
N ALA A 189 2.40 -11.85 0.65
CA ALA A 189 2.21 -10.40 0.69
C ALA A 189 1.18 -9.98 1.74
N LYS A 190 0.09 -10.75 1.91
CA LYS A 190 -0.90 -10.53 2.97
C LYS A 190 -0.31 -10.68 4.37
N GLU A 191 0.43 -11.76 4.63
CA GLU A 191 1.09 -11.98 5.92
C GLU A 191 2.07 -10.83 6.24
N MET A 192 2.86 -10.43 5.25
CA MET A 192 3.79 -9.30 5.37
C MET A 192 3.05 -7.99 5.66
N LEU A 193 1.94 -7.74 4.96
CA LEU A 193 1.10 -6.54 5.15
C LEU A 193 0.53 -6.48 6.57
N ILE A 194 0.06 -7.61 7.11
CA ILE A 194 -0.45 -7.69 8.50
C ILE A 194 0.66 -7.36 9.49
N LYS A 195 1.83 -8.00 9.38
CA LYS A 195 2.98 -7.73 10.26
C LYS A 195 3.44 -6.26 10.17
N TYR A 196 3.41 -5.70 8.97
CA TYR A 196 3.75 -4.29 8.76
C TYR A 196 2.70 -3.35 9.38
N GLY A 197 1.42 -3.72 9.33
CA GLY A 197 0.34 -3.03 10.04
C GLY A 197 0.53 -3.07 11.57
N ASP A 198 0.87 -4.23 12.12
CA ASP A 198 1.14 -4.40 13.56
C ASP A 198 2.34 -3.55 14.00
N TRP A 199 3.40 -3.48 13.18
CA TRP A 199 4.52 -2.57 13.37
C TRP A 199 4.04 -1.10 13.42
N ALA A 200 3.24 -0.67 12.46
CA ALA A 200 2.73 0.70 12.43
C ALA A 200 1.87 1.03 13.66
N ILE A 201 0.99 0.11 14.08
CA ILE A 201 0.23 0.25 15.33
C ILE A 201 1.18 0.40 16.53
N ASN A 202 2.23 -0.41 16.61
CA ASN A 202 3.20 -0.34 17.70
C ASN A 202 3.97 1.01 17.74
N ILE A 203 4.19 1.65 16.59
CA ILE A 203 4.85 2.96 16.50
C ILE A 203 3.87 4.09 16.89
N PHE A 204 2.66 4.10 16.31
CA PHE A 204 1.79 5.27 16.31
C PHE A 204 0.71 5.26 17.39
N SER A 205 0.29 4.11 17.94
CA SER A 205 -0.88 4.00 18.84
C SER A 205 -0.77 4.74 20.17
N LYS A 206 0.44 5.15 20.58
CA LYS A 206 0.66 5.89 21.82
C LYS A 206 0.81 7.39 21.62
N LEU A 207 0.82 7.85 20.37
CA LEU A 207 0.88 9.27 20.07
C LEU A 207 -0.47 9.93 20.34
N SER A 208 -0.44 11.17 20.85
CA SER A 208 -1.63 11.99 20.95
C SER A 208 -2.08 12.51 19.57
N ASP A 209 -3.35 12.92 19.47
CA ASP A 209 -3.87 13.54 18.24
C ASP A 209 -3.04 14.77 17.83
N GLU A 210 -2.54 15.56 18.81
CA GLU A 210 -1.68 16.72 18.54
C GLU A 210 -0.34 16.28 17.94
N GLN A 211 0.30 15.24 18.48
CA GLN A 211 1.54 14.69 17.95
C GLN A 211 1.35 14.14 16.53
N MET A 212 0.24 13.44 16.28
CA MET A 212 -0.09 12.96 14.93
C MET A 212 -0.30 14.14 13.95
N GLN A 213 -1.00 15.19 14.36
CA GLN A 213 -1.20 16.38 13.53
C GLN A 213 0.12 17.12 13.26
N ASP A 214 0.99 17.25 14.25
CA ASP A 214 2.30 17.89 14.08
C ASP A 214 3.18 17.11 13.11
N MET A 215 3.19 15.79 13.20
CA MET A 215 3.93 14.92 12.28
C MET A 215 3.43 15.09 10.83
N LEU A 216 2.11 15.12 10.61
CA LEU A 216 1.50 15.16 9.29
C LEU A 216 1.43 16.57 8.68
N ARG A 217 1.57 17.62 9.48
CA ARG A 217 1.41 19.02 9.04
C ARG A 217 2.47 19.46 8.02
N SER A 218 3.67 18.97 8.16
CA SER A 218 4.82 19.41 7.36
C SER A 218 5.41 18.30 6.51
N GLU A 219 5.11 17.05 6.81
CA GLU A 219 5.49 15.90 6.01
C GLU A 219 4.37 15.63 5.01
N HIS A 220 4.66 15.72 3.72
CA HIS A 220 3.69 15.63 2.63
C HIS A 220 3.84 14.28 1.89
N GLY A 221 3.74 13.19 2.62
CA GLY A 221 3.89 11.85 2.09
C GLY A 221 2.60 11.09 1.76
#